data_6734e3c8fd3b0964ff6dc1b2d562c048
#
_entry.id   6734e3c8fd3b0964ff6dc1b2d562c048
#
_cell.length_a   1.000
_cell.length_b   1.000
_cell.length_c   1.000
_cell.angle_alpha   90.00
_cell.angle_beta   90.00
_cell.angle_gamma   90.00
#
_symmetry.space_group_name_H-M   'P 1'
#
loop_
_entity.id
_entity.type
_entity.pdbx_description
1 polymer ?
#
loop_
_entity_poly.entity_id
_entity_poly.type
_entity_poly.pdbx_seq_one_letter_code
_entity_poly.pdbx_strand_id
1 'polypeptide(L)'
;MSNENNAIHGFDVNLICDFFLNTERQGPGSPEVTLKALSFIDNLTDESLIADLGCGTGGQTMTLARHAPGRITGLDFFPGFIDRFNADARRLHLADRVKGVVGSMDALPFRAGELDLIWSEGAIYNIGFERGLNEWREYLKPGGYLAVSESVWFTDERPTEIHDFWVDAYPEIDTIPNKVAQIHRAGYLPVAAFVLPETCWTEHYFAPLAKARELFAAKYPGDSTAEGLMAFQRYEEELYRKYSEFYGYVFFIARKPNPRWTPCPGATPNSGATPSSGATPSSGAT
;
A
#
# COMPACT_ATOMS: atom_id res chain seq x y z
N MET A 1 11.82 17.03 -0.20
CA MET A 1 11.13 16.63 1.04
C MET A 1 10.14 15.58 0.62
N SER A 2 10.24 14.37 1.18
CA SER A 2 9.41 13.21 0.81
C SER A 2 7.94 13.49 1.08
N ASN A 3 7.05 12.95 0.25
CA ASN A 3 5.60 13.00 0.44
C ASN A 3 5.13 12.28 1.73
N GLU A 4 6.02 11.55 2.42
CA GLU A 4 5.72 10.87 3.69
C GLU A 4 5.17 11.81 4.78
N ASN A 5 5.44 13.12 4.69
CA ASN A 5 4.90 14.12 5.62
C ASN A 5 3.50 14.66 5.26
N ASN A 6 2.99 14.41 4.05
CA ASN A 6 1.70 14.95 3.59
C ASN A 6 0.55 13.94 3.63
N ALA A 7 0.83 12.65 3.77
CA ALA A 7 -0.20 11.60 3.70
C ALA A 7 -1.02 11.42 4.98
N ILE A 8 -0.72 12.13 6.07
CA ILE A 8 -1.38 11.95 7.35
C ILE A 8 -2.03 13.26 7.83
N HIS A 9 -2.71 13.96 6.94
CA HIS A 9 -3.64 15.07 7.25
C HIS A 9 -3.17 16.09 8.31
N GLY A 10 -1.85 16.40 8.36
CA GLY A 10 -1.32 17.43 9.27
C GLY A 10 -1.29 17.06 10.75
N PHE A 11 -1.55 15.81 11.13
CA PHE A 11 -1.43 15.34 12.51
C PHE A 11 0.04 15.14 12.91
N ASP A 12 0.32 15.32 14.20
CA ASP A 12 1.64 15.05 14.78
C ASP A 12 2.00 13.57 14.57
N VAL A 13 3.14 13.34 13.94
CA VAL A 13 3.70 12.02 13.62
C VAL A 13 3.84 11.14 14.87
N ASN A 14 4.22 11.72 16.02
CA ASN A 14 4.35 10.98 17.28
C ASN A 14 2.99 10.53 17.82
N LEU A 15 1.95 11.36 17.69
CA LEU A 15 0.58 10.98 18.08
C LEU A 15 0.04 9.85 17.20
N ILE A 16 0.32 9.90 15.89
CA ILE A 16 -0.06 8.84 14.96
C ILE A 16 0.62 7.52 15.33
N CYS A 17 1.94 7.55 15.51
CA CYS A 17 2.70 6.37 15.93
C CYS A 17 2.13 5.79 17.24
N ASP A 18 1.89 6.63 18.24
CA ASP A 18 1.39 6.19 19.52
C ASP A 18 -0.03 5.62 19.46
N PHE A 19 -0.90 6.18 18.60
CA PHE A 19 -2.23 5.66 18.36
C PHE A 19 -2.18 4.25 17.76
N PHE A 20 -1.42 4.07 16.69
CA PHE A 20 -1.33 2.80 15.97
C PHE A 20 -0.45 1.73 16.62
N LEU A 21 0.41 2.08 17.60
CA LEU A 21 1.19 1.10 18.37
C LEU A 21 0.31 0.06 19.09
N ASN A 22 -0.96 0.39 19.34
CA ASN A 22 -1.90 -0.50 20.01
C ASN A 22 -2.63 -1.46 19.06
N THR A 23 -2.32 -1.42 17.77
CA THR A 23 -2.90 -2.30 16.75
C THR A 23 -1.85 -3.24 16.15
N GLU A 24 -2.26 -4.40 15.66
CA GLU A 24 -1.37 -5.34 14.95
C GLU A 24 -1.16 -4.92 13.50
N ARG A 25 -2.13 -4.20 12.92
CA ARG A 25 -2.10 -3.67 11.56
C ARG A 25 -2.50 -2.20 11.59
N GLN A 26 -1.88 -1.42 10.72
CA GLN A 26 -2.13 0.02 10.59
C GLN A 26 -3.01 0.35 9.37
N GLY A 27 -3.53 -0.68 8.70
CA GLY A 27 -4.42 -0.58 7.55
C GLY A 27 -5.24 -1.86 7.35
N PRO A 28 -6.22 -1.84 6.42
CA PRO A 28 -7.04 -2.99 6.09
C PRO A 28 -6.22 -4.18 5.57
N GLY A 29 -6.50 -5.37 6.07
CA GLY A 29 -5.83 -6.61 5.71
C GLY A 29 -6.13 -7.71 6.70
N SER A 30 -5.75 -8.94 6.40
CA SER A 30 -5.88 -10.07 7.33
C SER A 30 -4.81 -11.13 7.05
N PRO A 31 -4.55 -12.06 7.99
CA PRO A 31 -3.65 -13.19 7.72
C PRO A 31 -4.06 -14.00 6.48
N GLU A 32 -5.36 -14.18 6.26
CA GLU A 32 -5.91 -14.95 5.14
C GLU A 32 -5.59 -14.30 3.79
N VAL A 33 -5.73 -12.97 3.67
CA VAL A 33 -5.40 -12.27 2.42
C VAL A 33 -3.90 -12.18 2.19
N THR A 34 -3.09 -12.02 3.24
CA THR A 34 -1.62 -12.14 3.17
C THR A 34 -1.22 -13.52 2.61
N LEU A 35 -1.80 -14.61 3.13
CA LEU A 35 -1.54 -15.97 2.66
C LEU A 35 -2.06 -16.22 1.25
N LYS A 36 -3.24 -15.69 0.91
CA LYS A 36 -3.77 -15.75 -0.45
C LYS A 36 -2.82 -15.06 -1.44
N ALA A 37 -2.32 -13.88 -1.12
CA ALA A 37 -1.35 -13.18 -1.97
C ALA A 37 -0.03 -13.96 -2.09
N LEU A 38 0.47 -14.53 -0.98
CA LEU A 38 1.67 -15.35 -0.97
C LEU A 38 1.52 -16.60 -1.86
N SER A 39 0.32 -17.18 -1.98
CA SER A 39 0.09 -18.38 -2.80
C SER A 39 0.31 -18.18 -4.31
N PHE A 40 0.39 -16.95 -4.79
CA PHE A 40 0.74 -16.63 -6.18
C PHE A 40 2.24 -16.52 -6.45
N ILE A 41 3.08 -16.71 -5.42
CA ILE A 41 4.54 -16.59 -5.50
C ILE A 41 5.14 -17.98 -5.39
N ASP A 42 5.78 -18.45 -6.45
CA ASP A 42 6.13 -19.86 -6.65
C ASP A 42 7.64 -20.18 -6.56
N ASN A 43 8.48 -19.16 -6.30
CA ASN A 43 9.94 -19.31 -6.46
C ASN A 43 10.75 -18.97 -5.20
N LEU A 44 10.12 -18.87 -4.02
CA LEU A 44 10.84 -18.60 -2.79
C LEU A 44 11.53 -19.84 -2.24
N THR A 45 12.73 -19.65 -1.69
CA THR A 45 13.58 -20.65 -1.04
C THR A 45 14.09 -20.16 0.30
N ASP A 46 14.76 -21.01 1.07
CA ASP A 46 15.37 -20.62 2.35
C ASP A 46 16.46 -19.54 2.21
N GLU A 47 16.99 -19.35 1.00
CA GLU A 47 17.97 -18.32 0.69
C GLU A 47 17.33 -17.01 0.18
N SER A 48 16.03 -16.99 -0.02
CA SER A 48 15.31 -15.81 -0.54
C SER A 48 15.42 -14.63 0.40
N LEU A 49 15.57 -13.43 -0.18
CA LEU A 49 15.58 -12.16 0.52
C LEU A 49 14.27 -11.41 0.24
N ILE A 50 13.54 -11.14 1.29
CA ILE A 50 12.22 -10.51 1.24
C ILE A 50 12.29 -9.16 1.96
N ALA A 51 11.76 -8.11 1.35
CA ALA A 51 11.55 -6.82 2.00
C ALA A 51 10.05 -6.58 2.19
N ASP A 52 9.63 -6.22 3.41
CA ASP A 52 8.29 -5.72 3.70
C ASP A 52 8.38 -4.21 3.94
N LEU A 53 7.93 -3.41 2.98
CA LEU A 53 8.10 -1.96 2.94
C LEU A 53 6.85 -1.26 3.48
N GLY A 54 7.03 -0.41 4.49
CA GLY A 54 5.96 0.12 5.32
C GLY A 54 5.36 -0.99 6.19
N CYS A 55 6.25 -1.76 6.87
CA CYS A 55 5.84 -2.95 7.60
C CYS A 55 5.03 -2.67 8.87
N GLY A 56 4.95 -1.42 9.31
CA GLY A 56 4.29 -1.04 10.55
C GLY A 56 4.83 -1.83 11.75
N THR A 57 3.93 -2.29 12.62
CA THR A 57 4.25 -3.14 13.77
C THR A 57 4.51 -4.61 13.40
N GLY A 58 4.38 -4.98 12.11
CA GLY A 58 4.78 -6.29 11.58
C GLY A 58 3.68 -7.36 11.53
N GLY A 59 2.41 -7.02 11.65
CA GLY A 59 1.32 -8.00 11.66
C GLY A 59 1.33 -8.92 10.43
N GLN A 60 1.43 -8.37 9.22
CA GLN A 60 1.57 -9.12 7.97
C GLN A 60 2.92 -9.83 7.88
N THR A 61 4.01 -9.18 8.32
CA THR A 61 5.35 -9.76 8.28
C THR A 61 5.46 -11.03 9.11
N MET A 62 4.85 -11.06 10.31
CA MET A 62 4.84 -12.26 11.14
C MET A 62 4.01 -13.39 10.52
N THR A 63 2.98 -13.06 9.76
CA THR A 63 2.22 -14.03 8.96
C THR A 63 3.08 -14.58 7.82
N LEU A 64 3.74 -13.71 7.05
CA LEU A 64 4.68 -14.12 6.00
C LEU A 64 5.78 -15.02 6.56
N ALA A 65 6.38 -14.64 7.66
CA ALA A 65 7.48 -15.36 8.26
C ALA A 65 7.14 -16.80 8.68
N ARG A 66 5.90 -17.09 8.99
CA ARG A 66 5.47 -18.44 9.34
C ARG A 66 5.21 -19.34 8.14
N HIS A 67 5.06 -18.76 6.93
CA HIS A 67 4.59 -19.49 5.75
C HIS A 67 5.49 -19.33 4.52
N ALA A 68 6.30 -18.28 4.46
CA ALA A 68 7.31 -18.10 3.42
C ALA A 68 8.68 -18.54 3.92
N PRO A 69 9.48 -19.24 3.10
CA PRO A 69 10.89 -19.48 3.40
C PRO A 69 11.71 -18.19 3.22
N GLY A 70 12.99 -18.22 3.66
CA GLY A 70 13.92 -17.12 3.48
C GLY A 70 13.96 -16.12 4.63
N ARG A 71 14.62 -15.01 4.40
CA ARG A 71 14.83 -13.92 5.38
C ARG A 71 14.00 -12.73 5.01
N ILE A 72 13.37 -12.11 6.02
CA ILE A 72 12.50 -10.95 5.84
C ILE A 72 13.09 -9.74 6.57
N THR A 73 13.28 -8.65 5.85
CA THR A 73 13.58 -7.34 6.41
C THR A 73 12.33 -6.48 6.31
N GLY A 74 11.72 -6.14 7.45
CA GLY A 74 10.68 -5.14 7.55
C GLY A 74 11.30 -3.75 7.64
N LEU A 75 10.80 -2.80 6.84
CA LEU A 75 11.27 -1.41 6.86
C LEU A 75 10.08 -0.50 7.13
N ASP A 76 10.24 0.39 8.11
CA ASP A 76 9.24 1.41 8.44
C ASP A 76 9.92 2.69 8.93
N PHE A 77 9.25 3.82 8.72
CA PHE A 77 9.77 5.13 9.11
C PHE A 77 9.73 5.36 10.62
N PHE A 78 8.79 4.74 11.34
CA PHE A 78 8.54 4.98 12.75
C PHE A 78 9.37 4.05 13.66
N PRO A 79 10.33 4.59 14.46
CA PRO A 79 11.13 3.77 15.36
C PRO A 79 10.28 2.94 16.35
N GLY A 80 9.19 3.51 16.87
CA GLY A 80 8.28 2.82 17.80
C GLY A 80 7.62 1.58 17.17
N PHE A 81 7.27 1.62 15.89
CA PHE A 81 6.76 0.46 15.17
C PHE A 81 7.83 -0.63 15.04
N ILE A 82 9.04 -0.23 14.69
CA ILE A 82 10.17 -1.17 14.54
C ILE A 82 10.59 -1.78 15.87
N ASP A 83 10.53 -1.04 16.96
CA ASP A 83 10.78 -1.59 18.31
C ASP A 83 9.76 -2.68 18.65
N ARG A 84 8.48 -2.42 18.40
CA ARG A 84 7.39 -3.39 18.58
C ARG A 84 7.55 -4.59 17.64
N PHE A 85 7.82 -4.35 16.36
CA PHE A 85 8.11 -5.39 15.36
C PHE A 85 9.21 -6.35 15.85
N ASN A 86 10.35 -5.81 16.26
CA ASN A 86 11.49 -6.61 16.73
C ASN A 86 11.20 -7.33 18.06
N ALA A 87 10.39 -6.74 18.94
CA ALA A 87 9.92 -7.41 20.15
C ALA A 87 9.02 -8.60 19.82
N ASP A 88 8.09 -8.44 18.89
CA ASP A 88 7.20 -9.52 18.45
C ASP A 88 7.95 -10.62 17.69
N ALA A 89 8.93 -10.28 16.83
CA ALA A 89 9.79 -11.26 16.19
C ALA A 89 10.55 -12.14 17.22
N ARG A 90 11.08 -11.54 18.29
CA ARG A 90 11.72 -12.28 19.39
C ARG A 90 10.72 -13.16 20.14
N ARG A 91 9.58 -12.60 20.52
CA ARG A 91 8.51 -13.33 21.25
C ARG A 91 7.99 -14.54 20.48
N LEU A 92 7.98 -14.45 19.15
CA LEU A 92 7.51 -15.51 18.24
C LEU A 92 8.63 -16.46 17.77
N HIS A 93 9.85 -16.30 18.28
CA HIS A 93 11.03 -17.07 17.89
C HIS A 93 11.36 -17.00 16.38
N LEU A 94 11.18 -15.81 15.77
CA LEU A 94 11.44 -15.54 14.36
C LEU A 94 12.65 -14.63 14.13
N ALA A 95 13.30 -14.14 15.19
CA ALA A 95 14.35 -13.12 15.12
C ALA A 95 15.65 -13.57 14.43
N ASP A 96 15.82 -14.85 14.16
CA ASP A 96 16.93 -15.42 13.39
C ASP A 96 16.81 -15.12 11.90
N ARG A 97 15.59 -14.89 11.39
CA ARG A 97 15.32 -14.64 9.98
C ARG A 97 14.39 -13.45 9.69
N VAL A 98 13.88 -12.78 10.72
CA VAL A 98 13.00 -11.60 10.59
C VAL A 98 13.59 -10.44 11.36
N LYS A 99 13.83 -9.32 10.69
CA LYS A 99 14.43 -8.13 11.27
C LYS A 99 13.69 -6.86 10.81
N GLY A 100 13.27 -6.04 11.77
CA GLY A 100 12.77 -4.68 11.50
C GLY A 100 13.91 -3.67 11.48
N VAL A 101 13.88 -2.74 10.55
CA VAL A 101 14.85 -1.66 10.33
C VAL A 101 14.11 -0.34 10.17
N VAL A 102 14.53 0.69 10.91
CA VAL A 102 14.04 2.05 10.71
C VAL A 102 14.62 2.60 9.41
N GLY A 103 13.76 3.05 8.50
CA GLY A 103 14.18 3.59 7.22
C GLY A 103 13.01 4.13 6.39
N SER A 104 13.34 4.86 5.33
CA SER A 104 12.36 5.40 4.41
C SER A 104 12.18 4.50 3.19
N MET A 105 10.95 4.41 2.70
CA MET A 105 10.61 3.75 1.44
C MET A 105 11.18 4.48 0.21
N ASP A 106 11.57 5.75 0.35
CA ASP A 106 12.26 6.55 -0.67
C ASP A 106 13.76 6.20 -0.82
N ALA A 107 14.36 5.53 0.17
CA ALA A 107 15.80 5.25 0.21
C ALA A 107 16.04 3.86 0.81
N LEU A 108 15.84 2.83 0.00
CA LEU A 108 15.92 1.46 0.45
C LEU A 108 17.36 1.02 0.73
N PRO A 109 17.63 0.33 1.86
CA PRO A 109 18.97 -0.11 2.25
C PRO A 109 19.38 -1.42 1.55
N PHE A 110 18.95 -1.63 0.32
CA PHE A 110 19.21 -2.83 -0.47
C PHE A 110 20.05 -2.51 -1.71
N ARG A 111 20.66 -3.51 -2.29
CA ARG A 111 21.38 -3.41 -3.57
C ARG A 111 20.46 -3.69 -4.74
N ALA A 112 20.76 -3.12 -5.90
CA ALA A 112 20.06 -3.43 -7.13
C ALA A 112 20.08 -4.95 -7.40
N GLY A 113 18.91 -5.53 -7.68
CA GLY A 113 18.77 -6.96 -7.96
C GLY A 113 19.03 -7.89 -6.78
N GLU A 114 18.86 -7.43 -5.54
CA GLU A 114 19.12 -8.24 -4.35
C GLU A 114 17.90 -9.05 -3.88
N LEU A 115 16.68 -8.50 -4.07
CA LEU A 115 15.46 -9.02 -3.49
C LEU A 115 14.75 -10.03 -4.40
N ASP A 116 14.26 -11.10 -3.81
CA ASP A 116 13.38 -12.08 -4.46
C ASP A 116 11.91 -11.64 -4.40
N LEU A 117 11.53 -10.92 -3.32
CA LEU A 117 10.18 -10.43 -3.09
C LEU A 117 10.21 -9.06 -2.40
N ILE A 118 9.44 -8.11 -2.93
CA ILE A 118 9.03 -6.90 -2.24
C ILE A 118 7.56 -7.02 -1.88
N TRP A 119 7.26 -6.81 -0.61
CA TRP A 119 5.93 -6.82 -0.03
C TRP A 119 5.58 -5.44 0.52
N SER A 120 4.31 -5.01 0.39
CA SER A 120 3.85 -3.75 0.99
C SER A 120 2.32 -3.77 1.11
N GLU A 121 1.78 -3.91 2.31
CA GLU A 121 0.34 -3.88 2.53
C GLU A 121 -0.10 -2.49 3.00
N GLY A 122 -0.88 -1.78 2.15
CA GLY A 122 -1.47 -0.50 2.49
C GLY A 122 -0.45 0.61 2.78
N ALA A 123 0.72 0.59 2.12
CA ALA A 123 1.78 1.54 2.42
C ALA A 123 2.40 2.23 1.19
N ILE A 124 2.39 1.61 0.01
CA ILE A 124 3.03 2.15 -1.20
C ILE A 124 2.51 3.55 -1.58
N TYR A 125 1.27 3.89 -1.24
CA TYR A 125 0.67 5.20 -1.50
C TYR A 125 1.44 6.36 -0.86
N ASN A 126 2.16 6.13 0.25
CA ASN A 126 2.94 7.14 0.94
C ASN A 126 4.05 7.77 0.08
N ILE A 127 4.58 7.00 -0.88
CA ILE A 127 5.56 7.51 -1.85
C ILE A 127 4.98 7.70 -3.25
N GLY A 128 3.72 7.30 -3.46
CA GLY A 128 3.05 7.25 -4.75
C GLY A 128 3.17 5.87 -5.42
N PHE A 129 2.04 5.36 -5.91
CA PHE A 129 1.96 4.00 -6.45
C PHE A 129 2.87 3.84 -7.68
N GLU A 130 2.74 4.74 -8.67
CA GLU A 130 3.55 4.65 -9.89
C GLU A 130 5.04 4.86 -9.61
N ARG A 131 5.38 5.75 -8.68
CA ARG A 131 6.75 5.96 -8.24
C ARG A 131 7.32 4.71 -7.56
N GLY A 132 6.59 4.12 -6.60
CA GLY A 132 7.01 2.90 -5.91
C GLY A 132 7.22 1.73 -6.89
N LEU A 133 6.31 1.55 -7.86
CA LEU A 133 6.48 0.54 -8.90
C LEU A 133 7.79 0.70 -9.67
N ASN A 134 8.13 1.92 -10.08
CA ASN A 134 9.32 2.19 -10.89
C ASN A 134 10.63 2.08 -10.07
N GLU A 135 10.69 2.72 -8.89
CA GLU A 135 11.89 2.76 -8.08
C GLU A 135 12.20 1.42 -7.44
N TRP A 136 11.20 0.73 -6.86
CA TRP A 136 11.42 -0.54 -6.19
C TRP A 136 11.78 -1.69 -7.13
N ARG A 137 11.40 -1.57 -8.42
CA ARG A 137 11.74 -2.55 -9.44
C ARG A 137 13.25 -2.79 -9.60
N GLU A 138 14.06 -1.78 -9.32
CA GLU A 138 15.51 -1.91 -9.40
C GLU A 138 16.07 -2.93 -8.41
N TYR A 139 15.50 -3.00 -7.21
CA TYR A 139 15.95 -3.89 -6.15
C TYR A 139 15.54 -5.35 -6.36
N LEU A 140 14.52 -5.62 -7.17
CA LEU A 140 14.12 -6.99 -7.49
C LEU A 140 15.08 -7.68 -8.44
N LYS A 141 15.37 -8.94 -8.14
CA LYS A 141 15.99 -9.86 -9.10
C LYS A 141 15.12 -10.04 -10.35
N PRO A 142 15.70 -10.39 -11.52
CA PRO A 142 14.90 -10.94 -12.61
C PRO A 142 14.11 -12.17 -12.14
N GLY A 143 12.81 -12.20 -12.41
CA GLY A 143 11.91 -13.24 -11.91
C GLY A 143 11.39 -13.01 -10.49
N GLY A 144 11.87 -11.99 -9.77
CA GLY A 144 11.37 -11.60 -8.46
C GLY A 144 9.96 -10.98 -8.50
N TYR A 145 9.30 -10.96 -7.38
CA TYR A 145 7.91 -10.54 -7.26
C TYR A 145 7.77 -9.22 -6.49
N LEU A 146 6.73 -8.48 -6.87
CA LEU A 146 6.16 -7.38 -6.11
C LEU A 146 4.75 -7.79 -5.69
N ALA A 147 4.42 -7.64 -4.41
CA ALA A 147 3.09 -7.88 -3.86
C ALA A 147 2.68 -6.69 -3.01
N VAL A 148 1.69 -5.94 -3.44
CA VAL A 148 1.24 -4.70 -2.79
C VAL A 148 -0.28 -4.66 -2.66
N SER A 149 -0.79 -4.12 -1.56
CA SER A 149 -2.20 -3.77 -1.45
C SER A 149 -2.39 -2.26 -1.48
N GLU A 150 -3.45 -1.82 -2.17
CA GLU A 150 -3.66 -0.42 -2.53
C GLU A 150 -5.16 -0.09 -2.54
N SER A 151 -5.51 1.14 -2.15
CA SER A 151 -6.88 1.64 -2.28
C SER A 151 -7.22 1.94 -3.74
N VAL A 152 -8.41 1.52 -4.15
CA VAL A 152 -8.87 1.65 -5.53
C VAL A 152 -10.35 1.97 -5.59
N TRP A 153 -10.77 2.53 -6.72
CA TRP A 153 -12.17 2.64 -7.09
C TRP A 153 -12.69 1.35 -7.74
N PHE A 154 -13.90 0.94 -7.34
CA PHE A 154 -14.61 -0.18 -7.96
C PHE A 154 -15.51 0.28 -9.10
N THR A 155 -15.85 1.57 -9.17
CA THR A 155 -16.78 2.17 -10.12
C THR A 155 -16.18 3.42 -10.76
N ASP A 156 -16.62 3.73 -11.98
CA ASP A 156 -16.25 4.97 -12.66
C ASP A 156 -17.00 6.18 -12.09
N GLU A 157 -18.27 5.97 -11.69
CA GLU A 157 -19.11 6.98 -11.04
C GLU A 157 -19.25 6.66 -9.55
N ARG A 158 -19.21 7.69 -8.70
CA ARG A 158 -19.31 7.59 -7.24
C ARG A 158 -19.82 8.89 -6.63
N PRO A 159 -20.43 8.84 -5.41
CA PRO A 159 -20.85 10.04 -4.70
C PRO A 159 -19.68 11.00 -4.42
N THR A 160 -19.96 12.30 -4.53
CA THR A 160 -18.97 13.37 -4.34
C THR A 160 -18.28 13.29 -2.98
N GLU A 161 -19.01 12.99 -1.91
CA GLU A 161 -18.47 12.91 -0.55
C GLU A 161 -17.30 11.92 -0.44
N ILE A 162 -17.45 10.70 -0.97
CA ILE A 162 -16.38 9.70 -0.92
C ILE A 162 -15.28 9.97 -1.94
N HIS A 163 -15.64 10.55 -3.09
CA HIS A 163 -14.67 10.99 -4.09
C HIS A 163 -13.72 12.03 -3.49
N ASP A 164 -14.26 13.09 -2.90
CA ASP A 164 -13.48 14.20 -2.35
C ASP A 164 -12.61 13.75 -1.17
N PHE A 165 -13.15 12.89 -0.29
CA PHE A 165 -12.37 12.30 0.80
C PHE A 165 -11.11 11.58 0.31
N TRP A 166 -11.26 10.68 -0.67
CA TRP A 166 -10.12 9.91 -1.14
C TRP A 166 -9.16 10.70 -2.02
N VAL A 167 -9.65 11.64 -2.83
CA VAL A 167 -8.78 12.49 -3.65
C VAL A 167 -7.95 13.43 -2.79
N ASP A 168 -8.48 13.88 -1.64
CA ASP A 168 -7.73 14.67 -0.66
C ASP A 168 -6.69 13.81 0.08
N ALA A 169 -7.10 12.62 0.52
CA ALA A 169 -6.23 11.70 1.26
C ALA A 169 -5.17 11.02 0.36
N TYR A 170 -5.55 10.64 -0.85
CA TYR A 170 -4.71 9.91 -1.79
C TYR A 170 -5.07 10.29 -3.25
N PRO A 171 -4.49 11.35 -3.81
CA PRO A 171 -4.80 11.83 -5.17
C PRO A 171 -4.56 10.81 -6.29
N GLU A 172 -3.71 9.81 -6.07
CA GLU A 172 -3.42 8.75 -7.05
C GLU A 172 -4.39 7.56 -7.00
N ILE A 173 -5.47 7.64 -6.18
CA ILE A 173 -6.49 6.57 -6.18
C ILE A 173 -7.11 6.44 -7.57
N ASP A 174 -7.18 5.20 -8.08
CA ASP A 174 -7.61 4.94 -9.45
C ASP A 174 -8.34 3.58 -9.52
N THR A 175 -8.92 3.26 -10.66
CA THR A 175 -9.62 1.99 -10.88
C THR A 175 -8.66 0.80 -10.98
N ILE A 176 -9.17 -0.41 -10.72
CA ILE A 176 -8.38 -1.65 -10.82
C ILE A 176 -7.72 -1.81 -12.20
N PRO A 177 -8.44 -1.60 -13.34
CA PRO A 177 -7.81 -1.69 -14.66
C PRO A 177 -6.66 -0.71 -14.86
N ASN A 178 -6.81 0.52 -14.36
CA ASN A 178 -5.78 1.54 -14.48
C ASN A 178 -4.54 1.21 -13.64
N LYS A 179 -4.71 0.72 -12.39
CA LYS A 179 -3.60 0.25 -11.54
C LYS A 179 -2.86 -0.95 -12.18
N VAL A 180 -3.59 -1.90 -12.78
CA VAL A 180 -2.97 -3.01 -13.53
C VAL A 180 -2.20 -2.50 -14.75
N ALA A 181 -2.74 -1.48 -15.45
CA ALA A 181 -2.03 -0.86 -16.57
C ALA A 181 -0.77 -0.11 -16.11
N GLN A 182 -0.78 0.56 -14.93
CA GLN A 182 0.42 1.17 -14.33
C GLN A 182 1.48 0.12 -14.01
N ILE A 183 1.12 -1.01 -13.41
CA ILE A 183 2.01 -2.15 -13.15
C ILE A 183 2.67 -2.64 -14.45
N HIS A 184 1.87 -2.81 -15.50
CA HIS A 184 2.39 -3.26 -16.80
C HIS A 184 3.32 -2.20 -17.44
N ARG A 185 2.97 -0.90 -17.40
CA ARG A 185 3.83 0.18 -17.90
C ARG A 185 5.15 0.30 -17.15
N ALA A 186 5.16 0.02 -15.83
CA ALA A 186 6.38 -0.06 -15.03
C ALA A 186 7.27 -1.28 -15.37
N GLY A 187 6.85 -2.11 -16.33
CA GLY A 187 7.64 -3.24 -16.84
C GLY A 187 7.51 -4.51 -16.01
N TYR A 188 6.45 -4.66 -15.24
CA TYR A 188 6.10 -5.91 -14.59
C TYR A 188 5.11 -6.73 -15.43
N LEU A 189 5.10 -8.03 -15.18
CA LEU A 189 4.02 -8.93 -15.60
C LEU A 189 2.98 -8.98 -14.47
N PRO A 190 1.74 -8.49 -14.66
CA PRO A 190 0.66 -8.72 -13.70
C PRO A 190 0.42 -10.24 -13.55
N VAL A 191 0.36 -10.72 -12.31
CA VAL A 191 0.15 -12.14 -11.98
C VAL A 191 -1.25 -12.35 -11.43
N ALA A 192 -1.65 -11.54 -10.45
CA ALA A 192 -2.97 -11.57 -9.86
C ALA A 192 -3.39 -10.20 -9.35
N ALA A 193 -4.69 -9.96 -9.33
CA ALA A 193 -5.31 -8.87 -8.61
C ALA A 193 -6.60 -9.39 -7.97
N PHE A 194 -6.84 -9.08 -6.70
CA PHE A 194 -8.07 -9.47 -6.02
C PHE A 194 -8.48 -8.46 -4.96
N VAL A 195 -9.79 -8.23 -4.86
CA VAL A 195 -10.38 -7.35 -3.86
C VAL A 195 -10.23 -7.99 -2.47
N LEU A 196 -9.85 -7.19 -1.48
CA LEU A 196 -9.86 -7.60 -0.08
C LEU A 196 -11.31 -7.73 0.41
N PRO A 197 -11.66 -8.79 1.13
CA PRO A 197 -12.98 -8.95 1.72
C PRO A 197 -13.27 -7.86 2.76
N GLU A 198 -14.55 -7.56 2.96
CA GLU A 198 -15.02 -6.55 3.91
C GLU A 198 -14.49 -6.79 5.34
N THR A 199 -14.28 -8.05 5.73
CA THR A 199 -13.70 -8.42 7.03
C THR A 199 -12.33 -7.83 7.29
N CYS A 200 -11.54 -7.55 6.23
CA CYS A 200 -10.25 -6.85 6.35
C CYS A 200 -10.40 -5.44 6.93
N TRP A 201 -11.51 -4.78 6.63
CA TRP A 201 -11.86 -3.46 7.13
C TRP A 201 -12.55 -3.54 8.49
N THR A 202 -13.62 -4.32 8.59
CA THR A 202 -14.50 -4.34 9.75
C THR A 202 -13.89 -5.06 10.96
N GLU A 203 -13.36 -6.25 10.77
CA GLU A 203 -12.86 -7.10 11.85
C GLU A 203 -11.37 -6.89 12.16
N HIS A 204 -10.56 -6.70 11.10
CA HIS A 204 -9.11 -6.64 11.23
C HIS A 204 -8.53 -5.23 11.30
N TYR A 205 -9.33 -4.19 10.99
CA TYR A 205 -8.90 -2.79 11.05
C TYR A 205 -9.79 -1.96 11.98
N PHE A 206 -11.07 -1.73 11.68
CA PHE A 206 -11.91 -0.85 12.50
C PHE A 206 -12.20 -1.37 13.92
N ALA A 207 -12.42 -2.67 14.10
CA ALA A 207 -12.66 -3.23 15.43
C ALA A 207 -11.45 -3.08 16.37
N PRO A 208 -10.18 -3.39 15.95
CA PRO A 208 -9.00 -3.06 16.73
C PRO A 208 -8.81 -1.55 16.98
N LEU A 209 -9.13 -0.70 15.99
CA LEU A 209 -9.04 0.76 16.16
C LEU A 209 -10.01 1.29 17.19
N ALA A 210 -11.22 0.72 17.31
CA ALA A 210 -12.17 1.12 18.35
C ALA A 210 -11.56 0.97 19.75
N LYS A 211 -10.87 -0.16 20.00
CA LYS A 211 -10.16 -0.39 21.26
C LYS A 211 -8.93 0.52 21.43
N ALA A 212 -8.19 0.76 20.35
CA ALA A 212 -7.05 1.68 20.37
C ALA A 212 -7.48 3.10 20.71
N ARG A 213 -8.63 3.58 20.19
CA ARG A 213 -9.23 4.89 20.53
C ARG A 213 -9.52 5.04 22.03
N GLU A 214 -10.01 3.99 22.70
CA GLU A 214 -10.28 4.04 24.15
C GLU A 214 -8.96 4.21 24.95
N LEU A 215 -7.93 3.45 24.62
CA LEU A 215 -6.62 3.54 25.26
C LEU A 215 -5.97 4.91 25.01
N PHE A 216 -6.07 5.40 23.79
CA PHE A 216 -5.48 6.66 23.36
C PHE A 216 -6.19 7.86 24.02
N ALA A 217 -7.52 7.87 24.10
CA ALA A 217 -8.28 8.89 24.83
C ALA A 217 -7.92 8.95 26.31
N ALA A 218 -7.69 7.79 26.94
CA ALA A 218 -7.27 7.73 28.34
C ALA A 218 -5.85 8.28 28.54
N LYS A 219 -4.98 8.17 27.55
CA LYS A 219 -3.59 8.67 27.60
C LYS A 219 -3.49 10.18 27.33
N TYR A 220 -4.36 10.72 26.50
CA TYR A 220 -4.37 12.12 26.04
C TYR A 220 -5.70 12.84 26.40
N PRO A 221 -6.07 12.94 27.68
CA PRO A 221 -7.34 13.55 28.08
C PRO A 221 -7.36 15.05 27.78
N GLY A 222 -8.32 15.49 26.95
CA GLY A 222 -8.51 16.91 26.60
C GLY A 222 -7.48 17.46 25.59
N ASP A 223 -6.67 16.61 24.96
CA ASP A 223 -5.78 17.03 23.87
C ASP A 223 -6.57 17.13 22.57
N SER A 224 -6.70 18.33 22.03
CA SER A 224 -7.52 18.61 20.84
C SER A 224 -6.95 17.94 19.57
N THR A 225 -5.64 17.73 19.47
CA THR A 225 -5.02 17.06 18.32
C THR A 225 -5.31 15.56 18.35
N ALA A 226 -5.24 14.95 19.55
CA ALA A 226 -5.60 13.56 19.74
C ALA A 226 -7.11 13.34 19.50
N GLU A 227 -7.97 14.26 19.95
CA GLU A 227 -9.42 14.22 19.66
C GLU A 227 -9.69 14.32 18.16
N GLY A 228 -8.98 15.20 17.44
CA GLY A 228 -9.05 15.34 15.99
C GLY A 228 -8.67 14.06 15.26
N LEU A 229 -7.57 13.41 15.65
CA LEU A 229 -7.12 12.13 15.07
C LEU A 229 -8.18 11.03 15.27
N MET A 230 -8.73 10.91 16.46
CA MET A 230 -9.79 9.94 16.75
C MET A 230 -11.08 10.23 15.99
N ALA A 231 -11.42 11.50 15.78
CA ALA A 231 -12.59 11.90 15.00
C ALA A 231 -12.40 11.54 13.51
N PHE A 232 -11.21 11.78 12.96
CA PHE A 232 -10.86 11.39 11.60
C PHE A 232 -11.00 9.87 11.39
N GLN A 233 -10.49 9.07 12.32
CA GLN A 233 -10.58 7.60 12.25
C GLN A 233 -12.04 7.10 12.33
N ARG A 234 -12.90 7.76 13.12
CA ARG A 234 -14.34 7.45 13.13
C ARG A 234 -15.03 7.83 11.82
N TYR A 235 -14.64 8.95 11.23
CA TYR A 235 -15.21 9.41 9.97
C TYR A 235 -14.84 8.46 8.82
N GLU A 236 -13.60 7.98 8.76
CA GLU A 236 -13.19 6.93 7.79
C GLU A 236 -14.05 5.66 7.93
N GLU A 237 -14.31 5.20 9.17
CA GLU A 237 -15.16 4.06 9.44
C GLU A 237 -16.63 4.29 8.98
N GLU A 238 -17.19 5.48 9.21
CA GLU A 238 -18.53 5.88 8.75
C GLU A 238 -18.61 5.92 7.23
N LEU A 239 -17.61 6.48 6.56
CA LEU A 239 -17.52 6.53 5.10
C LEU A 239 -17.44 5.13 4.51
N TYR A 240 -16.66 4.22 5.10
CA TYR A 240 -16.60 2.85 4.63
C TYR A 240 -17.95 2.14 4.74
N ARG A 241 -18.64 2.26 5.89
CA ARG A 241 -19.98 1.67 6.05
C ARG A 241 -20.98 2.19 5.02
N LYS A 242 -20.85 3.45 4.60
CA LYS A 242 -21.76 4.10 3.67
C LYS A 242 -21.43 3.83 2.20
N TYR A 243 -20.15 3.63 1.88
CA TYR A 243 -19.63 3.69 0.51
C TYR A 243 -18.73 2.52 0.10
N SER A 244 -18.70 1.43 0.86
CA SER A 244 -17.84 0.27 0.58
C SER A 244 -18.11 -0.40 -0.79
N GLU A 245 -19.24 -0.12 -1.42
CA GLU A 245 -19.54 -0.57 -2.78
C GLU A 245 -18.76 0.18 -3.88
N PHE A 246 -18.23 1.39 -3.58
CA PHE A 246 -17.53 2.24 -4.54
C PHE A 246 -16.02 2.13 -4.48
N TYR A 247 -15.45 1.70 -3.36
CA TYR A 247 -14.02 1.62 -3.15
C TYR A 247 -13.63 0.52 -2.16
N GLY A 248 -12.36 0.20 -2.16
CA GLY A 248 -11.78 -0.71 -1.18
C GLY A 248 -10.31 -0.99 -1.52
N TYR A 249 -9.72 -1.96 -0.84
CA TYR A 249 -8.36 -2.38 -1.15
C TYR A 249 -8.33 -3.55 -2.11
N VAL A 250 -7.35 -3.51 -2.99
CA VAL A 250 -7.00 -4.60 -3.89
C VAL A 250 -5.56 -5.01 -3.64
N PHE A 251 -5.32 -6.31 -3.56
CA PHE A 251 -3.98 -6.86 -3.58
C PHE A 251 -3.55 -7.09 -5.01
N PHE A 252 -2.39 -6.54 -5.39
CA PHE A 252 -1.77 -6.72 -6.70
C PHE A 252 -0.49 -7.54 -6.54
N ILE A 253 -0.37 -8.60 -7.31
CA ILE A 253 0.83 -9.41 -7.40
C ILE A 253 1.39 -9.28 -8.82
N ALA A 254 2.65 -8.94 -8.92
CA ALA A 254 3.32 -8.72 -10.19
C ALA A 254 4.74 -9.32 -10.17
N ARG A 255 5.26 -9.68 -11.31
CA ARG A 255 6.58 -10.30 -11.46
C ARG A 255 7.49 -9.46 -12.33
N LYS A 256 8.70 -9.21 -11.90
CA LYS A 256 9.76 -8.65 -12.75
C LYS A 256 10.16 -9.70 -13.78
N PRO A 257 9.99 -9.44 -15.10
CA PRO A 257 10.30 -10.45 -16.12
C PRO A 257 11.79 -10.79 -16.14
N ASN A 258 12.10 -12.01 -16.59
CA ASN A 258 13.47 -12.39 -16.90
C ASN A 258 13.98 -11.60 -18.12
N PRO A 259 15.30 -11.40 -18.29
CA PRO A 259 15.88 -10.58 -19.36
C PRO A 259 15.52 -11.00 -20.81
N ARG A 260 15.03 -12.23 -21.00
CA ARG A 260 14.58 -12.75 -22.31
C ARG A 260 13.14 -12.38 -22.68
N TRP A 261 12.39 -11.75 -21.77
CA TRP A 261 11.03 -11.32 -22.06
C TRP A 261 11.06 -9.94 -22.71
N THR A 262 10.60 -9.85 -23.96
CA THR A 262 10.33 -8.57 -24.63
C THR A 262 8.82 -8.35 -24.63
N PRO A 263 8.33 -7.18 -24.20
CA PRO A 263 6.90 -6.83 -24.37
C PRO A 263 6.48 -6.98 -25.82
N CYS A 264 5.26 -7.47 -26.09
CA CYS A 264 4.72 -7.47 -27.44
C CYS A 264 4.84 -6.06 -28.04
N PRO A 265 5.44 -5.92 -29.24
CA PRO A 265 5.49 -4.62 -29.91
C PRO A 265 4.06 -4.24 -30.31
N GLY A 266 3.47 -3.25 -29.62
CA GLY A 266 2.09 -2.81 -29.89
C GLY A 266 1.51 -1.85 -28.88
N ALA A 267 2.10 -1.65 -27.73
CA ALA A 267 1.67 -0.66 -26.75
C ALA A 267 2.47 0.65 -26.89
N THR A 268 2.40 1.30 -28.05
CA THR A 268 2.79 2.72 -28.15
C THR A 268 1.74 3.55 -27.42
N PRO A 269 2.14 4.50 -26.56
CA PRO A 269 1.20 5.48 -26.02
C PRO A 269 0.55 6.22 -27.21
N ASN A 270 -0.76 6.29 -27.20
CA ASN A 270 -1.52 7.04 -28.20
C ASN A 270 -1.09 8.51 -28.09
N SER A 271 -0.13 8.93 -28.91
CA SER A 271 0.31 10.31 -29.00
C SER A 271 -0.83 11.12 -29.64
N GLY A 272 -1.55 11.85 -28.80
CA GLY A 272 -2.22 13.08 -29.12
C GLY A 272 -3.13 13.08 -30.35
N ALA A 273 -4.42 12.92 -30.13
CA ALA A 273 -5.38 13.56 -31.01
C ALA A 273 -5.29 15.08 -30.78
N THR A 274 -4.59 15.77 -31.68
CA THR A 274 -4.72 17.22 -31.82
C THR A 274 -6.15 17.57 -32.21
N PRO A 275 -6.84 18.50 -31.55
CA PRO A 275 -8.13 18.98 -32.01
C PRO A 275 -7.91 19.73 -33.32
N SER A 276 -8.58 19.29 -34.39
CA SER A 276 -8.64 20.00 -35.67
C SER A 276 -9.32 21.35 -35.44
N SER A 277 -8.54 22.40 -35.51
CA SER A 277 -9.03 23.77 -35.75
C SER A 277 -9.57 23.88 -37.17
N GLY A 278 -10.79 24.32 -37.33
CA GLY A 278 -11.17 24.86 -38.61
C GLY A 278 -12.62 24.63 -39.00
N ALA A 279 -13.45 25.60 -38.74
CA ALA A 279 -14.44 26.09 -39.70
C ALA A 279 -14.94 27.46 -39.25
N THR A 280 -14.39 28.51 -39.82
CA THR A 280 -14.98 29.85 -39.85
C THR A 280 -16.26 29.81 -40.69
N PRO A 281 -17.41 30.39 -40.28
CA PRO A 281 -18.52 30.61 -41.14
C PRO A 281 -18.26 31.91 -41.93
N SER A 282 -18.30 31.77 -43.24
CA SER A 282 -18.34 32.89 -44.19
C SER A 282 -19.63 33.67 -44.06
N SER A 283 -19.51 35.00 -43.88
CA SER A 283 -20.55 35.99 -44.12
C SER A 283 -20.94 36.00 -45.59
N GLY A 284 -22.23 35.81 -45.86
CA GLY A 284 -22.84 36.10 -47.15
C GLY A 284 -24.12 36.89 -46.95
N ALA A 285 -24.06 38.13 -47.37
CA ALA A 285 -25.17 39.04 -47.42
C ALA A 285 -26.15 38.63 -48.54
N THR A 286 -27.40 38.73 -48.28
CA THR A 286 -28.48 39.49 -48.96
C THR A 286 -29.76 39.36 -48.15
#